data_83cba0595c2f0509566b7d99a279070e
#
_entry.id   83cba0595c2f0509566b7d99a279070e
#
_cell.length_a   1.000
_cell.length_b   1.000
_cell.length_c   1.000
_cell.angle_alpha   90.00
_cell.angle_beta   90.00
_cell.angle_gamma   90.00
#
_symmetry.space_group_name_H-M   'P 1'
#
loop_
_entity.id
_entity.type
_entity.pdbx_description
1 polymer ?
#
loop_
_entity_poly.entity_id
_entity_poly.type
_entity_poly.pdbx_seq_one_letter_code
_entity_poly.pdbx_strand_id
1 'polypeptide(L)'
;TSDSEILLNIFASELDNFRHYPLEADNIFAAVAATNRQIRGAYACVAMIIGHGMVAFRDPNGIRPLVLGKRDLGDGRSEYMVASESVALDTLGFEFLRDVAPGEAVYITEKGQLFTRQCADNPVSNPCLFEYVYFARPDSFIDKISVYSARVNMGTKLGEKIAREWDDLDIDVVIPIPETSCDIALEIARILDKPYRQGFVKNRYVGRTFIMPGQQLRRKSVRRKLNANRAEFRDKNVLLVDDSIVRGTTSEQIIEMAREAGAKKVYLASAAPEIRFPNVYGIDMPTANELIAHGREVDEIRQIIGADGLIFQDLDDLIDA
;
A
#
# COMPACT_ATOMS: atom_id res chain seq x y z
N THR A 1 -0.08 -20.52 14.30
CA THR A 1 0.04 -20.77 12.84
C THR A 1 -0.16 -19.47 12.09
N SER A 2 0.76 -19.15 11.18
CA SER A 2 0.66 -18.03 10.26
C SER A 2 0.25 -18.54 8.87
N ASP A 3 -0.26 -17.66 8.01
CA ASP A 3 -0.57 -17.97 6.61
C ASP A 3 0.66 -18.50 5.87
N SER A 4 1.83 -17.95 6.19
CA SER A 4 3.12 -18.37 5.62
C SER A 4 3.46 -19.83 5.98
N GLU A 5 3.11 -20.29 7.18
CA GLU A 5 3.33 -21.67 7.62
C GLU A 5 2.45 -22.64 6.83
N ILE A 6 1.19 -22.27 6.58
CA ILE A 6 0.27 -23.08 5.77
C ILE A 6 0.79 -23.19 4.34
N LEU A 7 1.18 -22.06 3.73
CA LEU A 7 1.74 -22.03 2.37
C LEU A 7 3.01 -22.89 2.29
N LEU A 8 3.92 -22.75 3.26
CA LEU A 8 5.15 -23.54 3.32
C LEU A 8 4.86 -25.04 3.38
N ASN A 9 3.94 -25.46 4.23
CA ASN A 9 3.60 -26.88 4.38
C ASN A 9 2.98 -27.47 3.11
N ILE A 10 2.10 -26.72 2.43
CA ILE A 10 1.52 -27.17 1.15
C ILE A 10 2.60 -27.27 0.10
N PHE A 11 3.43 -26.22 -0.08
CA PHE A 11 4.50 -26.22 -1.07
C PHE A 11 5.52 -27.35 -0.81
N ALA A 12 5.92 -27.55 0.44
CA ALA A 12 6.83 -28.64 0.81
C ALA A 12 6.23 -30.04 0.53
N SER A 13 4.93 -30.21 0.82
CA SER A 13 4.21 -31.46 0.51
C SER A 13 4.14 -31.72 -0.99
N GLU A 14 3.93 -30.69 -1.80
CA GLU A 14 3.91 -30.83 -3.27
C GLU A 14 5.30 -31.13 -3.82
N LEU A 15 6.37 -30.58 -3.24
CA LEU A 15 7.75 -30.94 -3.60
C LEU A 15 8.08 -32.40 -3.26
N ASP A 16 7.59 -32.93 -2.14
CA ASP A 16 7.83 -34.31 -1.72
C ASP A 16 7.23 -35.36 -2.68
N ASN A 17 6.26 -34.97 -3.50
CA ASN A 17 5.73 -35.83 -4.57
C ASN A 17 6.81 -36.17 -5.62
N PHE A 18 7.86 -35.37 -5.75
CA PHE A 18 8.99 -35.60 -6.66
C PHE A 18 10.15 -36.23 -5.90
N ARG A 19 10.11 -37.56 -5.71
CA ARG A 19 11.09 -38.31 -4.90
C ARG A 19 12.46 -38.48 -5.53
N HIS A 20 12.73 -37.84 -6.68
CA HIS A 20 14.01 -37.93 -7.38
C HIS A 20 14.90 -36.73 -6.99
N TYR A 21 16.09 -37.02 -6.52
CA TYR A 21 17.13 -36.06 -6.23
C TYR A 21 18.21 -36.13 -7.31
N PRO A 22 18.72 -34.98 -7.80
CA PRO A 22 18.33 -33.59 -7.50
C PRO A 22 17.00 -33.19 -8.16
N LEU A 23 16.26 -32.26 -7.50
CA LEU A 23 15.04 -31.68 -8.08
C LEU A 23 15.41 -30.83 -9.32
N GLU A 24 14.72 -31.07 -10.40
CA GLU A 24 14.82 -30.25 -11.62
C GLU A 24 13.86 -29.05 -11.57
N ALA A 25 14.13 -28.03 -12.40
CA ALA A 25 13.27 -26.83 -12.48
C ALA A 25 11.80 -27.19 -12.76
N ASP A 26 11.55 -28.22 -13.58
CA ASP A 26 10.20 -28.70 -13.90
C ASP A 26 9.45 -29.23 -12.69
N ASN A 27 10.14 -29.91 -11.77
CA ASN A 27 9.55 -30.41 -10.53
C ASN A 27 9.13 -29.26 -9.61
N ILE A 28 9.99 -28.23 -9.50
CA ILE A 28 9.74 -27.05 -8.68
C ILE A 28 8.53 -26.27 -9.23
N PHE A 29 8.45 -26.05 -10.53
CA PHE A 29 7.32 -25.38 -11.16
C PHE A 29 6.02 -26.18 -11.07
N ALA A 30 6.08 -27.51 -11.18
CA ALA A 30 4.92 -28.36 -10.97
C ALA A 30 4.41 -28.28 -9.53
N ALA A 31 5.30 -28.24 -8.53
CA ALA A 31 4.91 -28.04 -7.13
C ALA A 31 4.28 -26.66 -6.90
N VAL A 32 4.81 -25.58 -7.50
CA VAL A 32 4.19 -24.24 -7.44
C VAL A 32 2.80 -24.27 -8.08
N ALA A 33 2.64 -24.89 -9.25
CA ALA A 33 1.33 -25.00 -9.92
C ALA A 33 0.31 -25.76 -9.08
N ALA A 34 0.73 -26.85 -8.41
CA ALA A 34 -0.11 -27.60 -7.49
C ALA A 34 -0.49 -26.79 -6.24
N THR A 35 0.46 -26.00 -5.72
CA THR A 35 0.24 -25.09 -4.61
C THR A 35 -0.78 -24.01 -4.98
N ASN A 36 -0.65 -23.37 -6.15
CA ASN A 36 -1.60 -22.34 -6.63
C ASN A 36 -3.03 -22.87 -6.75
N ARG A 37 -3.23 -24.15 -7.06
CA ARG A 37 -4.57 -24.77 -7.11
C ARG A 37 -5.20 -25.01 -5.74
N GLN A 38 -4.40 -25.16 -4.71
CA GLN A 38 -4.87 -25.44 -3.33
C GLN A 38 -5.07 -24.18 -2.50
N ILE A 39 -4.31 -23.11 -2.79
CA ILE A 39 -4.33 -21.87 -2.02
C ILE A 39 -5.20 -20.83 -2.72
N ARG A 40 -6.00 -20.10 -1.93
CA ARG A 40 -6.74 -18.93 -2.37
C ARG A 40 -6.30 -17.72 -1.58
N GLY A 41 -6.13 -16.58 -2.24
CA GLY A 41 -5.76 -15.33 -1.60
C GLY A 41 -4.65 -14.61 -2.33
N ALA A 42 -4.03 -13.66 -1.64
CA ALA A 42 -2.96 -12.82 -2.15
C ALA A 42 -1.63 -13.21 -1.50
N TYR A 43 -0.63 -13.48 -2.31
CA TYR A 43 0.72 -13.79 -1.81
C TYR A 43 1.80 -13.47 -2.84
N ALA A 44 2.94 -13.04 -2.31
CA ALA A 44 4.23 -13.04 -3.00
C ALA A 44 5.19 -13.86 -2.12
N CYS A 45 5.62 -14.99 -2.61
CA CYS A 45 6.40 -15.94 -1.83
C CYS A 45 7.83 -15.99 -2.35
N VAL A 46 8.79 -16.02 -1.41
CA VAL A 46 10.19 -16.33 -1.68
C VAL A 46 10.59 -17.45 -0.75
N ALA A 47 11.03 -18.56 -1.29
CA ALA A 47 11.45 -19.74 -0.54
C ALA A 47 12.83 -20.24 -1.00
N MET A 48 13.65 -20.66 -0.03
CA MET A 48 14.92 -21.31 -0.29
C MET A 48 14.73 -22.83 -0.23
N ILE A 49 15.20 -23.53 -1.25
CA ILE A 49 15.23 -24.98 -1.31
C ILE A 49 16.69 -25.41 -1.12
N ILE A 50 16.98 -25.97 0.06
CA ILE A 50 18.36 -26.31 0.46
C ILE A 50 18.98 -27.28 -0.56
N GLY A 51 20.18 -26.95 -1.05
CA GLY A 51 20.92 -27.73 -2.04
C GLY A 51 20.42 -27.57 -3.48
N HIS A 52 19.48 -26.64 -3.75
CA HIS A 52 18.90 -26.45 -5.08
C HIS A 52 18.86 -24.98 -5.51
N GLY A 53 18.51 -24.05 -4.60
CA GLY A 53 18.45 -22.63 -4.89
C GLY A 53 17.23 -21.93 -4.30
N MET A 54 16.77 -20.88 -4.96
CA MET A 54 15.66 -20.04 -4.50
C MET A 54 14.53 -20.06 -5.52
N VAL A 55 13.31 -20.23 -5.05
CA VAL A 55 12.09 -20.06 -5.84
C VAL A 55 11.29 -18.86 -5.33
N ALA A 56 10.77 -18.06 -6.24
CA ALA A 56 9.83 -16.99 -5.94
C ALA A 56 8.60 -17.11 -6.83
N PHE A 57 7.42 -16.86 -6.30
CA PHE A 57 6.18 -16.94 -7.07
C PHE A 57 5.12 -15.98 -6.56
N ARG A 58 4.31 -15.50 -7.49
CA ARG A 58 3.25 -14.53 -7.29
C ARG A 58 1.89 -15.21 -7.38
N ASP A 59 0.94 -14.75 -6.57
CA ASP A 59 -0.44 -15.27 -6.60
C ASP A 59 -1.07 -15.17 -8.01
N PRO A 60 -2.01 -16.08 -8.37
CA PRO A 60 -2.62 -16.13 -9.70
C PRO A 60 -3.39 -14.87 -10.11
N ASN A 61 -3.78 -14.03 -9.14
CA ASN A 61 -4.49 -12.78 -9.40
C ASN A 61 -3.56 -11.55 -9.40
N GLY A 62 -2.26 -11.74 -9.09
CA GLY A 62 -1.30 -10.63 -9.05
C GLY A 62 -1.63 -9.55 -8.02
N ILE A 63 -2.33 -9.90 -6.92
CA ILE A 63 -2.75 -8.95 -5.90
C ILE A 63 -1.55 -8.37 -5.18
N ARG A 64 -0.54 -9.21 -4.85
CA ARG A 64 0.71 -8.76 -4.23
C ARG A 64 1.79 -8.52 -5.28
N PRO A 65 2.58 -7.44 -5.16
CA PRO A 65 3.66 -7.16 -6.09
C PRO A 65 4.86 -8.09 -5.86
N LEU A 66 5.56 -8.41 -6.95
CA LEU A 66 6.82 -9.12 -6.95
C LEU A 66 7.63 -8.70 -8.18
N VAL A 67 8.88 -8.30 -7.97
CA VAL A 67 9.78 -7.83 -9.03
C VAL A 67 11.05 -8.68 -9.10
N LEU A 68 11.63 -8.75 -10.28
CA LEU A 68 12.88 -9.44 -10.57
C LEU A 68 13.94 -8.43 -11.03
N GLY A 69 15.11 -8.49 -10.42
CA GLY A 69 16.28 -7.71 -10.80
C GLY A 69 17.47 -8.57 -11.14
N LYS A 70 18.44 -7.99 -11.84
CA LYS A 70 19.70 -8.61 -12.27
C LYS A 70 20.87 -7.68 -11.95
N ARG A 71 22.01 -8.27 -11.63
CA ARG A 71 23.30 -7.58 -11.55
C ARG A 71 24.35 -8.40 -12.27
N ASP A 72 25.07 -7.77 -13.20
CA ASP A 72 26.20 -8.40 -13.88
C ASP A 72 27.48 -8.27 -13.04
N LEU A 73 28.23 -9.37 -12.91
CA LEU A 73 29.47 -9.41 -12.14
C LEU A 73 30.73 -9.12 -12.98
N GLY A 74 30.58 -8.86 -14.28
CA GLY A 74 31.67 -8.48 -15.18
C GLY A 74 32.49 -9.64 -15.74
N ASP A 75 32.24 -10.89 -15.32
CA ASP A 75 32.94 -12.10 -15.75
C ASP A 75 32.02 -13.10 -16.49
N GLY A 76 30.92 -12.60 -17.03
CA GLY A 76 29.88 -13.40 -17.68
C GLY A 76 28.90 -14.06 -16.71
N ARG A 77 29.07 -13.87 -15.41
CA ARG A 77 28.12 -14.31 -14.37
C ARG A 77 27.15 -13.20 -14.05
N SER A 78 25.95 -13.58 -13.65
CA SER A 78 24.89 -12.66 -13.18
C SER A 78 24.34 -13.13 -11.86
N GLU A 79 23.96 -12.17 -11.02
CA GLU A 79 23.17 -12.39 -9.82
C GLU A 79 21.74 -11.91 -10.06
N TYR A 80 20.81 -12.56 -9.40
CA TYR A 80 19.39 -12.20 -9.47
C TYR A 80 18.85 -11.90 -8.07
N MET A 81 17.92 -10.96 -8.02
CA MET A 81 17.23 -10.58 -6.81
C MET A 81 15.73 -10.52 -7.08
N VAL A 82 14.93 -10.99 -6.13
CA VAL A 82 13.48 -10.78 -6.12
C VAL A 82 13.09 -9.96 -4.90
N ALA A 83 12.16 -9.05 -5.09
CA ALA A 83 11.68 -8.16 -4.03
C ALA A 83 10.19 -7.82 -4.25
N SER A 84 9.53 -7.31 -3.22
CA SER A 84 8.17 -6.79 -3.35
C SER A 84 8.12 -5.42 -4.02
N GLU A 85 9.22 -4.65 -4.00
CA GLU A 85 9.29 -3.30 -4.55
C GLU A 85 10.59 -3.09 -5.33
N SER A 86 10.53 -2.34 -6.45
CA SER A 86 11.69 -2.05 -7.32
C SER A 86 12.78 -1.27 -6.59
N VAL A 87 12.43 -0.40 -5.66
CA VAL A 87 13.38 0.39 -4.87
C VAL A 87 14.35 -0.47 -4.05
N ALA A 88 13.98 -1.69 -3.69
CA ALA A 88 14.88 -2.62 -3.02
C ALA A 88 16.01 -3.09 -3.96
N LEU A 89 15.72 -3.22 -5.24
CA LEU A 89 16.71 -3.54 -6.28
C LEU A 89 17.70 -2.39 -6.43
N ASP A 90 17.20 -1.16 -6.59
CA ASP A 90 18.00 0.05 -6.74
C ASP A 90 18.97 0.24 -5.57
N THR A 91 18.47 0.06 -4.34
CA THR A 91 19.27 0.21 -3.12
C THR A 91 20.46 -0.74 -3.06
N LEU A 92 20.33 -1.92 -3.63
CA LEU A 92 21.38 -2.97 -3.64
C LEU A 92 22.15 -3.05 -4.97
N GLY A 93 21.90 -2.12 -5.91
CA GLY A 93 22.61 -2.03 -7.19
C GLY A 93 22.23 -3.12 -8.18
N PHE A 94 20.98 -3.59 -8.14
CA PHE A 94 20.42 -4.47 -9.16
C PHE A 94 19.63 -3.65 -10.19
N GLU A 95 19.78 -3.99 -11.45
CA GLU A 95 18.93 -3.46 -12.51
C GLU A 95 17.55 -4.12 -12.46
N PHE A 96 16.49 -3.32 -12.52
CA PHE A 96 15.12 -3.82 -12.64
C PHE A 96 14.93 -4.49 -14.00
N LEU A 97 14.62 -5.77 -14.02
CA LEU A 97 14.33 -6.51 -15.25
C LEU A 97 12.85 -6.40 -15.61
N ARG A 98 11.98 -6.77 -14.70
CA ARG A 98 10.52 -6.78 -14.90
C ARG A 98 9.75 -7.13 -13.62
N ASP A 99 8.46 -6.89 -13.67
CA ASP A 99 7.53 -7.49 -12.73
C ASP A 99 7.42 -9.01 -12.98
N VAL A 100 7.18 -9.77 -11.91
CA VAL A 100 6.78 -11.18 -12.01
C VAL A 100 5.28 -11.20 -12.30
N ALA A 101 4.89 -11.89 -13.36
CA ALA A 101 3.49 -11.92 -13.78
C ALA A 101 2.58 -12.65 -12.77
N PRO A 102 1.26 -12.35 -12.76
CA PRO A 102 0.31 -13.12 -11.96
C PRO A 102 0.45 -14.63 -12.20
N GLY A 103 0.59 -15.41 -11.14
CA GLY A 103 0.75 -16.87 -11.21
C GLY A 103 2.10 -17.38 -11.71
N GLU A 104 3.03 -16.48 -12.04
CA GLU A 104 4.36 -16.87 -12.50
C GLU A 104 5.26 -17.25 -11.32
N ALA A 105 6.15 -18.22 -11.58
CA ALA A 105 7.26 -18.57 -10.71
C ALA A 105 8.60 -18.30 -11.37
N VAL A 106 9.55 -17.89 -10.53
CA VAL A 106 10.96 -17.64 -10.87
C VAL A 106 11.78 -18.60 -10.03
N TYR A 107 12.68 -19.37 -10.65
CA TYR A 107 13.60 -20.25 -9.95
C TYR A 107 15.03 -19.90 -10.29
N ILE A 108 15.86 -19.69 -9.28
CA ILE A 108 17.26 -19.36 -9.39
C ILE A 108 18.06 -20.46 -8.71
N THR A 109 18.86 -21.19 -9.49
CA THR A 109 19.68 -22.29 -8.97
C THR A 109 20.84 -21.77 -8.12
N GLU A 110 21.47 -22.64 -7.31
CA GLU A 110 22.71 -22.30 -6.59
C GLU A 110 23.86 -21.85 -7.52
N LYS A 111 23.82 -22.25 -8.80
CA LYS A 111 24.77 -21.83 -9.82
C LYS A 111 24.42 -20.52 -10.52
N GLY A 112 23.36 -19.84 -10.08
CA GLY A 112 22.91 -18.57 -10.65
C GLY A 112 22.17 -18.70 -12.00
N GLN A 113 21.67 -19.89 -12.36
CA GLN A 113 20.84 -20.05 -13.54
C GLN A 113 19.41 -19.65 -13.24
N LEU A 114 18.83 -18.81 -14.10
CA LEU A 114 17.46 -18.32 -13.98
C LEU A 114 16.50 -19.13 -14.87
N PHE A 115 15.42 -19.60 -14.28
CA PHE A 115 14.29 -20.23 -14.95
C PHE A 115 13.01 -19.53 -14.56
N THR A 116 12.05 -19.41 -15.48
CA THR A 116 10.74 -18.82 -15.21
C THR A 116 9.64 -19.63 -15.88
N ARG A 117 8.46 -19.69 -15.26
CA ARG A 117 7.30 -20.41 -15.81
C ARG A 117 5.99 -19.85 -15.28
N GLN A 118 4.99 -19.80 -16.16
CA GLN A 118 3.61 -19.60 -15.73
C GLN A 118 3.10 -20.86 -15.03
N CYS A 119 2.69 -20.72 -13.75
CA CYS A 119 2.26 -21.81 -12.88
C CYS A 119 0.77 -21.71 -12.48
N ALA A 120 0.01 -20.79 -13.08
CA ALA A 120 -1.43 -20.70 -12.89
C ALA A 120 -2.18 -21.03 -14.19
N ASP A 121 -3.32 -21.73 -14.06
CA ASP A 121 -4.13 -22.13 -15.23
C ASP A 121 -4.84 -20.92 -15.85
N ASN A 122 -5.31 -19.96 -15.05
CA ASN A 122 -6.05 -18.77 -15.49
C ASN A 122 -5.54 -17.53 -14.73
N PRO A 123 -4.35 -17.02 -15.06
CA PRO A 123 -3.82 -15.83 -14.39
C PRO A 123 -4.60 -14.58 -14.79
N VAL A 124 -4.90 -13.72 -13.82
CA VAL A 124 -5.60 -12.44 -14.03
C VAL A 124 -4.84 -11.36 -13.29
N SER A 125 -4.77 -10.14 -13.82
CA SER A 125 -4.16 -9.02 -13.13
C SER A 125 -5.22 -8.23 -12.36
N ASN A 126 -5.21 -8.37 -11.03
CA ASN A 126 -6.07 -7.64 -10.11
C ASN A 126 -5.22 -7.06 -8.97
N PRO A 127 -4.36 -6.07 -9.25
CA PRO A 127 -3.47 -5.50 -8.23
C PRO A 127 -4.26 -4.85 -7.11
N CYS A 128 -3.71 -4.91 -5.90
CA CYS A 128 -4.30 -4.22 -4.77
C CYS A 128 -4.07 -2.70 -4.89
N LEU A 129 -5.13 -1.91 -4.98
CA LEU A 129 -5.05 -0.45 -5.04
C LEU A 129 -4.36 0.16 -3.81
N PHE A 130 -4.45 -0.49 -2.65
CA PHE A 130 -3.77 -0.04 -1.43
C PHE A 130 -2.24 -0.06 -1.52
N GLU A 131 -1.67 -0.84 -2.43
CA GLU A 131 -0.23 -0.77 -2.70
C GLU A 131 0.14 0.63 -3.21
N TYR A 132 -0.64 1.20 -4.13
CA TYR A 132 -0.41 2.55 -4.67
C TYR A 132 -0.80 3.65 -3.68
N VAL A 133 -1.92 3.49 -2.99
CA VAL A 133 -2.43 4.50 -2.04
C VAL A 133 -1.51 4.63 -0.83
N TYR A 134 -1.05 3.50 -0.24
CA TYR A 134 -0.44 3.52 1.08
C TYR A 134 0.84 2.70 1.26
N PHE A 135 0.88 1.43 0.79
CA PHE A 135 1.95 0.52 1.20
C PHE A 135 3.27 0.78 0.52
N ALA A 136 3.27 0.93 -0.81
CA ALA A 136 4.47 1.08 -1.58
C ALA A 136 5.15 2.43 -1.35
N ARG A 137 6.45 2.44 -1.49
CA ARG A 137 7.22 3.69 -1.49
C ARG A 137 6.93 4.49 -2.75
N PRO A 138 6.92 5.82 -2.70
CA PRO A 138 6.62 6.65 -3.89
C PRO A 138 7.63 6.45 -5.03
N ASP A 139 8.88 6.11 -4.71
CA ASP A 139 9.96 5.86 -5.66
C ASP A 139 9.93 4.44 -6.27
N SER A 140 8.91 3.62 -5.97
CA SER A 140 8.73 2.28 -6.53
C SER A 140 7.90 2.28 -7.82
N PHE A 141 8.15 1.25 -8.64
CA PHE A 141 7.30 0.84 -9.75
C PHE A 141 6.65 -0.50 -9.43
N ILE A 142 5.36 -0.64 -9.70
CA ILE A 142 4.57 -1.86 -9.56
C ILE A 142 3.77 -2.04 -10.83
N ASP A 143 3.86 -3.23 -11.46
CA ASP A 143 3.16 -3.56 -12.70
C ASP A 143 3.31 -2.45 -13.79
N LYS A 144 4.53 -1.89 -13.92
CA LYS A 144 4.94 -0.80 -14.81
C LYS A 144 4.35 0.58 -14.47
N ILE A 145 3.64 0.73 -13.37
CA ILE A 145 3.07 2.00 -12.91
C ILE A 145 3.99 2.60 -11.85
N SER A 146 4.34 3.87 -12.02
CA SER A 146 5.04 4.63 -10.99
C SER A 146 4.09 4.96 -9.85
N VAL A 147 4.43 4.56 -8.63
CA VAL A 147 3.62 4.86 -7.43
C VAL A 147 3.51 6.37 -7.21
N TYR A 148 4.59 7.12 -7.46
CA TYR A 148 4.57 8.57 -7.38
C TYR A 148 3.58 9.20 -8.38
N SER A 149 3.64 8.77 -9.65
CA SER A 149 2.73 9.28 -10.68
C SER A 149 1.27 8.96 -10.37
N ALA A 150 0.98 7.75 -9.88
CA ALA A 150 -0.36 7.37 -9.43
C ALA A 150 -0.85 8.30 -8.30
N ARG A 151 -0.01 8.61 -7.30
CA ARG A 151 -0.37 9.54 -6.22
C ARG A 151 -0.60 10.97 -6.70
N VAL A 152 0.20 11.46 -7.64
CA VAL A 152 -0.02 12.76 -8.29
C VAL A 152 -1.37 12.76 -9.00
N ASN A 153 -1.67 11.72 -9.78
CA ASN A 153 -2.95 11.60 -10.47
C ASN A 153 -4.14 11.50 -9.50
N MET A 154 -4.02 10.74 -8.40
CA MET A 154 -5.02 10.72 -7.32
C MET A 154 -5.27 12.13 -6.78
N GLY A 155 -4.21 12.91 -6.58
CA GLY A 155 -4.31 14.31 -6.14
C GLY A 155 -5.02 15.19 -7.17
N THR A 156 -4.75 14.99 -8.45
CA THR A 156 -5.43 15.70 -9.56
C THR A 156 -6.92 15.40 -9.55
N LYS A 157 -7.32 14.13 -9.58
CA LYS A 157 -8.73 13.72 -9.58
C LYS A 157 -9.49 14.24 -8.36
N LEU A 158 -8.90 14.06 -7.16
CA LEU A 158 -9.53 14.53 -5.93
C LEU A 158 -9.59 16.06 -5.84
N GLY A 159 -8.57 16.77 -6.32
CA GLY A 159 -8.56 18.24 -6.39
C GLY A 159 -9.64 18.78 -7.34
N GLU A 160 -9.84 18.16 -8.50
CA GLU A 160 -10.89 18.50 -9.45
C GLU A 160 -12.29 18.22 -8.84
N LYS A 161 -12.45 17.11 -8.11
CA LYS A 161 -13.68 16.79 -7.38
C LYS A 161 -13.99 17.85 -6.32
N ILE A 162 -13.01 18.23 -5.51
CA ILE A 162 -13.15 19.27 -4.48
C ILE A 162 -13.55 20.60 -5.12
N ALA A 163 -12.88 21.01 -6.20
CA ALA A 163 -13.20 22.26 -6.90
C ALA A 163 -14.64 22.28 -7.45
N ARG A 164 -15.14 21.13 -7.91
CA ARG A 164 -16.51 20.98 -8.43
C ARG A 164 -17.58 20.95 -7.35
N GLU A 165 -17.32 20.26 -6.24
CA GLU A 165 -18.35 19.98 -5.22
C GLU A 165 -18.30 20.97 -4.03
N TRP A 166 -17.17 21.62 -3.84
CA TRP A 166 -16.90 22.53 -2.71
C TRP A 166 -16.46 23.94 -3.18
N ASP A 167 -17.03 24.45 -4.26
CA ASP A 167 -16.71 25.75 -4.83
C ASP A 167 -16.98 26.94 -3.87
N ASP A 168 -17.97 26.80 -2.98
CA ASP A 168 -18.33 27.79 -1.96
C ASP A 168 -17.51 27.70 -0.66
N LEU A 169 -16.61 26.71 -0.51
CA LEU A 169 -15.85 26.54 0.73
C LEU A 169 -14.64 27.48 0.80
N ASP A 170 -14.59 28.22 1.90
CA ASP A 170 -13.50 29.13 2.20
C ASP A 170 -12.29 28.36 2.81
N ILE A 171 -11.47 27.77 1.94
CA ILE A 171 -10.24 27.06 2.31
C ILE A 171 -9.07 28.04 2.23
N ASP A 172 -8.35 28.24 3.33
CA ASP A 172 -7.17 29.09 3.41
C ASP A 172 -5.88 28.35 3.07
N VAL A 173 -5.82 27.04 3.39
CA VAL A 173 -4.57 26.27 3.26
C VAL A 173 -4.86 24.76 3.16
N VAL A 174 -4.03 24.07 2.37
CA VAL A 174 -4.03 22.61 2.26
C VAL A 174 -2.85 22.03 3.06
N ILE A 175 -3.15 21.10 3.94
CA ILE A 175 -2.20 20.49 4.88
C ILE A 175 -2.26 18.96 4.75
N PRO A 176 -1.16 18.28 4.37
CA PRO A 176 -1.11 16.82 4.35
C PRO A 176 -1.02 16.23 5.75
N ILE A 177 -1.54 15.02 5.89
CA ILE A 177 -1.21 14.13 7.01
C ILE A 177 0.01 13.30 6.57
N PRO A 178 1.21 13.56 7.14
CA PRO A 178 2.44 12.97 6.61
C PRO A 178 2.55 11.47 6.87
N GLU A 179 3.22 10.70 5.98
CA GLU A 179 3.97 11.18 4.82
C GLU A 179 3.25 10.85 3.51
N THR A 180 2.38 9.87 3.48
CA THR A 180 1.81 9.24 2.27
C THR A 180 0.95 10.21 1.45
N SER A 181 0.27 11.15 2.11
CA SER A 181 -0.61 12.11 1.44
C SER A 181 0.10 13.40 0.98
N CYS A 182 1.42 13.52 1.15
CA CYS A 182 2.14 14.75 0.83
C CYS A 182 2.06 15.11 -0.67
N ASP A 183 2.30 14.14 -1.55
CA ASP A 183 2.27 14.34 -3.00
C ASP A 183 0.84 14.65 -3.49
N ILE A 184 -0.13 13.94 -2.93
CA ILE A 184 -1.55 14.12 -3.21
C ILE A 184 -2.01 15.52 -2.80
N ALA A 185 -1.67 15.96 -1.58
CA ALA A 185 -2.06 17.26 -1.06
C ALA A 185 -1.40 18.42 -1.81
N LEU A 186 -0.17 18.23 -2.31
CA LEU A 186 0.52 19.21 -3.13
C LEU A 186 -0.25 19.48 -4.43
N GLU A 187 -0.74 18.41 -5.07
CA GLU A 187 -1.49 18.52 -6.32
C GLU A 187 -2.88 19.14 -6.10
N ILE A 188 -3.56 18.74 -5.01
CA ILE A 188 -4.83 19.37 -4.61
C ILE A 188 -4.64 20.87 -4.37
N ALA A 189 -3.57 21.27 -3.67
CA ALA A 189 -3.27 22.67 -3.40
C ALA A 189 -3.05 23.46 -4.71
N ARG A 190 -2.36 22.86 -5.68
CA ARG A 190 -2.15 23.45 -7.02
C ARG A 190 -3.46 23.67 -7.78
N ILE A 191 -4.36 22.67 -7.77
CA ILE A 191 -5.64 22.75 -8.49
C ILE A 191 -6.56 23.78 -7.84
N LEU A 192 -6.62 23.83 -6.52
CA LEU A 192 -7.46 24.79 -5.79
C LEU A 192 -6.86 26.19 -5.71
N ASP A 193 -5.66 26.41 -6.24
CA ASP A 193 -4.88 27.67 -6.10
C ASP A 193 -4.79 28.11 -4.63
N LYS A 194 -4.46 27.17 -3.74
CA LYS A 194 -4.33 27.39 -2.30
C LYS A 194 -2.91 27.06 -1.83
N PRO A 195 -2.42 27.74 -0.79
CA PRO A 195 -1.12 27.43 -0.20
C PRO A 195 -1.04 25.99 0.30
N TYR A 196 0.01 25.24 -0.07
CA TYR A 196 0.42 24.01 0.58
C TYR A 196 1.31 24.32 1.79
N ARG A 197 1.03 23.73 2.94
CA ARG A 197 1.84 23.91 4.16
C ARG A 197 1.98 22.60 4.94
N GLN A 198 3.15 22.38 5.53
CA GLN A 198 3.41 21.27 6.44
C GLN A 198 2.92 21.66 7.84
N GLY A 199 1.65 21.50 8.09
CA GLY A 199 1.03 21.79 9.38
C GLY A 199 1.28 20.70 10.43
N PHE A 200 1.51 19.46 10.00
CA PHE A 200 1.88 18.36 10.89
C PHE A 200 3.33 17.94 10.67
N VAL A 201 4.05 17.73 11.77
CA VAL A 201 5.43 17.26 11.77
C VAL A 201 5.47 15.89 12.45
N LYS A 202 6.00 14.90 11.73
CA LYS A 202 6.15 13.53 12.24
C LYS A 202 7.38 13.43 13.16
N ASN A 203 7.18 12.81 14.33
CA ASN A 203 8.27 12.49 15.21
C ASN A 203 9.06 11.28 14.66
N ARG A 204 10.26 11.53 14.16
CA ARG A 204 11.13 10.52 13.53
C ARG A 204 11.64 9.44 14.51
N TYR A 205 11.58 9.70 15.81
CA TYR A 205 12.06 8.78 16.85
C TYR A 205 10.98 7.80 17.33
N VAL A 206 9.74 7.94 16.87
CA VAL A 206 8.64 7.04 17.22
C VAL A 206 8.35 6.13 16.04
N GLY A 207 8.67 4.84 16.18
CA GLY A 207 8.43 3.84 15.15
C GLY A 207 6.94 3.58 14.84
N ARG A 208 6.66 2.78 13.79
CA ARG A 208 5.29 2.38 13.41
C ARG A 208 4.63 1.61 14.56
N THR A 209 3.52 2.14 15.10
CA THR A 209 2.75 1.53 16.20
C THR A 209 1.40 0.98 15.72
N PHE A 210 1.29 0.53 14.46
CA PHE A 210 0.05 -0.03 13.92
C PHE A 210 -0.38 -1.36 14.58
N ILE A 211 0.49 -2.00 15.36
CA ILE A 211 0.32 -3.36 15.91
C ILE A 211 0.14 -3.34 17.44
N MET A 212 -0.47 -2.29 18.02
CA MET A 212 -0.76 -2.32 19.46
C MET A 212 -2.23 -2.67 19.72
N PRO A 213 -2.53 -3.71 20.52
CA PRO A 213 -3.89 -4.01 20.97
C PRO A 213 -4.37 -2.95 21.99
N GLY A 214 -5.61 -2.47 21.79
CA GLY A 214 -6.31 -1.60 22.74
C GLY A 214 -6.54 -0.15 22.26
N GLN A 215 -7.81 0.30 22.27
CA GLN A 215 -8.22 1.64 21.81
C GLN A 215 -7.56 2.80 22.58
N GLN A 216 -7.38 2.69 23.90
CA GLN A 216 -6.80 3.76 24.72
C GLN A 216 -5.29 3.97 24.45
N LEU A 217 -4.55 2.90 24.14
CA LEU A 217 -3.15 2.99 23.77
C LEU A 217 -2.96 3.62 22.38
N ARG A 218 -3.89 3.37 21.46
CA ARG A 218 -3.90 3.97 20.11
C ARG A 218 -4.13 5.49 20.18
N ARG A 219 -5.06 5.99 21.01
CA ARG A 219 -5.31 7.44 21.18
C ARG A 219 -4.05 8.20 21.63
N LYS A 220 -3.28 7.67 22.57
CA LYS A 220 -2.00 8.27 22.98
C LYS A 220 -0.90 8.17 21.93
N SER A 221 -1.03 7.28 20.92
CA SER A 221 0.01 7.04 19.94
C SER A 221 0.06 8.07 18.82
N VAL A 222 -1.06 8.61 18.38
CA VAL A 222 -1.11 9.64 17.31
C VAL A 222 -0.43 10.92 17.79
N ARG A 223 -0.79 11.43 18.98
CA ARG A 223 -0.17 12.62 19.58
C ARG A 223 1.35 12.48 19.86
N ARG A 224 1.85 11.25 20.02
CA ARG A 224 3.30 10.99 20.12
C ARG A 224 4.01 11.02 18.77
N LYS A 225 3.28 10.71 17.71
CA LYS A 225 3.83 10.59 16.35
C LYS A 225 3.77 11.88 15.56
N LEU A 226 2.74 12.69 15.78
CA LEU A 226 2.48 13.91 15.04
C LEU A 226 2.42 15.09 16.01
N ASN A 227 3.02 16.20 15.60
CA ASN A 227 2.90 17.48 16.31
C ASN A 227 2.35 18.53 15.34
N ALA A 228 1.37 19.32 15.81
CA ALA A 228 0.77 20.39 15.02
C ALA A 228 1.61 21.68 15.14
N ASN A 229 1.97 22.26 13.99
CA ASN A 229 2.60 23.57 13.90
C ASN A 229 1.52 24.65 13.99
N ARG A 230 1.34 25.25 15.18
CA ARG A 230 0.26 26.22 15.44
C ARG A 230 0.22 27.39 14.46
N ALA A 231 1.35 27.82 13.91
CA ALA A 231 1.42 28.92 12.97
C ALA A 231 0.66 28.63 11.65
N GLU A 232 0.57 27.35 11.29
CA GLU A 232 -0.13 26.94 10.08
C GLU A 232 -1.64 26.70 10.27
N PHE A 233 -2.11 26.57 11.51
CA PHE A 233 -3.51 26.33 11.83
C PHE A 233 -4.26 27.58 12.34
N ARG A 234 -3.56 28.44 13.10
CA ARG A 234 -4.19 29.55 13.81
C ARG A 234 -5.02 30.44 12.88
N ASP A 235 -6.28 30.61 13.23
CA ASP A 235 -7.25 31.50 12.56
C ASP A 235 -7.54 31.14 11.09
N LYS A 236 -7.23 29.90 10.64
CA LYS A 236 -7.42 29.45 9.27
C LYS A 236 -8.51 28.39 9.14
N ASN A 237 -9.13 28.34 7.97
CA ASN A 237 -9.94 27.24 7.50
C ASN A 237 -9.00 26.27 6.76
N VAL A 238 -8.78 25.08 7.30
CA VAL A 238 -7.77 24.15 6.80
C VAL A 238 -8.42 22.97 6.07
N LEU A 239 -7.87 22.61 4.93
CA LEU A 239 -8.15 21.34 4.25
C LEU A 239 -7.05 20.35 4.61
N LEU A 240 -7.36 19.36 5.42
CA LEU A 240 -6.49 18.22 5.70
C LEU A 240 -6.65 17.17 4.59
N VAL A 241 -5.53 16.57 4.17
CA VAL A 241 -5.53 15.51 3.17
C VAL A 241 -4.89 14.27 3.79
N ASP A 242 -5.64 13.17 3.81
CA ASP A 242 -5.15 11.85 4.26
C ASP A 242 -5.15 10.85 3.10
N ASP A 243 -4.39 9.80 3.21
CA ASP A 243 -4.39 8.71 2.23
C ASP A 243 -5.68 7.89 2.29
N SER A 244 -6.18 7.61 3.48
CA SER A 244 -7.38 6.80 3.68
C SER A 244 -7.98 6.96 5.08
N ILE A 245 -9.29 6.72 5.20
CA ILE A 245 -10.00 6.69 6.47
C ILE A 245 -10.53 5.28 6.70
N VAL A 246 -9.95 4.56 7.66
CA VAL A 246 -10.33 3.17 7.97
C VAL A 246 -11.27 3.11 9.16
N ARG A 247 -10.74 3.38 10.36
CA ARG A 247 -11.50 3.30 11.63
C ARG A 247 -12.02 4.66 12.12
N GLY A 248 -11.55 5.75 11.53
CA GLY A 248 -11.92 7.12 11.89
C GLY A 248 -11.26 7.65 13.17
N THR A 249 -10.77 6.81 14.06
CA THR A 249 -10.15 7.24 15.35
C THR A 249 -8.90 8.09 15.16
N THR A 250 -8.10 7.83 14.13
CA THR A 250 -6.94 8.65 13.79
C THR A 250 -7.39 9.99 13.24
N SER A 251 -8.37 10.00 12.35
CA SER A 251 -8.92 11.22 11.74
C SER A 251 -9.56 12.14 12.79
N GLU A 252 -10.34 11.58 13.74
CA GLU A 252 -10.90 12.32 14.89
C GLU A 252 -9.79 13.04 15.67
N GLN A 253 -8.70 12.33 16.02
CA GLN A 253 -7.62 12.91 16.80
C GLN A 253 -6.82 13.98 16.04
N ILE A 254 -6.63 13.79 14.73
CA ILE A 254 -5.94 14.76 13.88
C ILE A 254 -6.76 16.03 13.75
N ILE A 255 -8.07 15.90 13.58
CA ILE A 255 -9.02 17.05 13.55
C ILE A 255 -9.00 17.79 14.90
N GLU A 256 -9.06 17.05 16.02
CA GLU A 256 -8.93 17.63 17.36
C GLU A 256 -7.62 18.41 17.54
N MET A 257 -6.48 17.83 17.10
CA MET A 257 -5.19 18.51 17.15
C MET A 257 -5.14 19.78 16.31
N ALA A 258 -5.77 19.78 15.11
CA ALA A 258 -5.87 20.97 14.28
C ALA A 258 -6.70 22.08 14.96
N ARG A 259 -7.82 21.72 15.60
CA ARG A 259 -8.64 22.67 16.38
C ARG A 259 -7.90 23.23 17.59
N GLU A 260 -7.20 22.37 18.36
CA GLU A 260 -6.37 22.79 19.49
C GLU A 260 -5.21 23.72 19.04
N ALA A 261 -4.75 23.54 17.80
CA ALA A 261 -3.74 24.43 17.20
C ALA A 261 -4.31 25.77 16.71
N GLY A 262 -5.64 25.94 16.76
CA GLY A 262 -6.32 27.20 16.48
C GLY A 262 -7.02 27.28 15.12
N ALA A 263 -7.25 26.15 14.42
CA ALA A 263 -8.02 26.13 13.19
C ALA A 263 -9.48 26.58 13.44
N LYS A 264 -10.02 27.43 12.56
CA LYS A 264 -11.43 27.88 12.60
C LYS A 264 -12.35 26.80 12.08
N LYS A 265 -12.04 26.27 10.90
CA LYS A 265 -12.73 25.13 10.27
C LYS A 265 -11.71 24.08 9.85
N VAL A 266 -12.12 22.82 9.92
CA VAL A 266 -11.30 21.68 9.53
C VAL A 266 -12.08 20.81 8.55
N TYR A 267 -11.69 20.87 7.29
CA TYR A 267 -12.17 20.00 6.23
C TYR A 267 -11.22 18.82 6.08
N LEU A 268 -11.72 17.65 5.71
CA LEU A 268 -10.91 16.46 5.49
C LEU A 268 -11.19 15.86 4.12
N ALA A 269 -10.16 15.59 3.35
CA ALA A 269 -10.20 14.86 2.09
C ALA A 269 -9.43 13.54 2.22
N SER A 270 -10.05 12.45 1.76
CA SER A 270 -9.43 11.12 1.69
C SER A 270 -9.08 10.76 0.25
N ALA A 271 -7.82 10.42 -0.01
CA ALA A 271 -7.38 10.00 -1.33
C ALA A 271 -7.86 8.59 -1.73
N ALA A 272 -8.32 7.81 -0.76
CA ALA A 272 -9.04 6.56 -1.01
C ALA A 272 -10.56 6.75 -0.88
N PRO A 273 -11.35 5.96 -1.60
CA PRO A 273 -12.79 5.84 -1.38
C PRO A 273 -13.13 5.33 0.04
N GLU A 274 -14.41 5.34 0.39
CA GLU A 274 -14.87 4.78 1.64
C GLU A 274 -14.58 3.29 1.73
N ILE A 275 -13.90 2.86 2.79
CA ILE A 275 -13.60 1.46 3.06
C ILE A 275 -14.77 0.84 3.81
N ARG A 276 -15.67 0.20 3.08
CA ARG A 276 -16.94 -0.33 3.60
C ARG A 276 -16.89 -1.80 4.00
N PHE A 277 -15.90 -2.57 3.49
CA PHE A 277 -15.81 -4.01 3.70
C PHE A 277 -14.43 -4.41 4.21
N PRO A 278 -14.33 -5.48 5.03
CA PRO A 278 -13.04 -6.02 5.48
C PRO A 278 -12.17 -6.46 4.32
N ASN A 279 -10.87 -6.34 4.48
CA ASN A 279 -9.90 -6.91 3.56
C ASN A 279 -9.61 -8.37 3.95
N VAL A 280 -9.69 -9.28 2.97
CA VAL A 280 -9.44 -10.73 3.17
C VAL A 280 -8.10 -11.19 2.59
N TYR A 281 -7.26 -10.24 2.13
CA TYR A 281 -6.00 -10.51 1.46
C TYR A 281 -4.76 -10.04 2.26
N GLY A 282 -4.86 -10.03 3.60
CA GLY A 282 -3.73 -9.78 4.49
C GLY A 282 -3.51 -8.32 4.91
N ILE A 283 -4.48 -7.42 4.64
CA ILE A 283 -4.51 -6.09 5.26
C ILE A 283 -5.28 -6.20 6.58
N ASP A 284 -4.77 -5.61 7.67
CA ASP A 284 -5.43 -5.62 8.99
C ASP A 284 -6.70 -4.75 9.02
N MET A 285 -7.75 -5.26 8.41
CA MET A 285 -9.12 -4.75 8.41
C MET A 285 -10.08 -5.90 8.75
N PRO A 286 -10.04 -6.41 10.00
CA PRO A 286 -10.55 -7.75 10.32
C PRO A 286 -12.08 -7.84 10.37
N THR A 287 -12.78 -6.78 10.77
CA THR A 287 -14.23 -6.80 10.94
C THR A 287 -14.91 -5.56 10.38
N ALA A 288 -16.11 -5.74 9.81
CA ALA A 288 -16.90 -4.64 9.26
C ALA A 288 -17.25 -3.57 10.31
N ASN A 289 -17.50 -3.99 11.55
CA ASN A 289 -17.87 -3.08 12.64
C ASN A 289 -16.74 -2.11 13.06
N GLU A 290 -15.48 -2.43 12.72
CA GLU A 290 -14.36 -1.52 12.96
C GLU A 290 -14.18 -0.48 11.84
N LEU A 291 -14.83 -0.66 10.71
CA LEU A 291 -14.76 0.27 9.58
C LEU A 291 -15.77 1.40 9.78
N ILE A 292 -15.27 2.63 9.78
CA ILE A 292 -16.15 3.80 10.04
C ILE A 292 -17.19 3.96 8.94
N ALA A 293 -16.88 3.58 7.69
CA ALA A 293 -17.77 3.72 6.54
C ALA A 293 -18.74 2.54 6.37
N HIS A 294 -18.65 1.49 7.20
CA HIS A 294 -19.56 0.36 7.09
C HIS A 294 -20.98 0.75 7.54
N GLY A 295 -21.92 0.71 6.59
CA GLY A 295 -23.34 1.04 6.83
C GLY A 295 -23.60 2.51 7.16
N ARG A 296 -22.70 3.43 6.84
CA ARG A 296 -22.84 4.87 7.10
C ARG A 296 -22.66 5.69 5.83
N GLU A 297 -23.38 6.81 5.79
CA GLU A 297 -23.20 7.83 4.75
C GLU A 297 -22.09 8.81 5.14
N VAL A 298 -21.57 9.53 4.15
CA VAL A 298 -20.41 10.45 4.31
C VAL A 298 -20.70 11.51 5.38
N ASP A 299 -21.92 12.04 5.45
CA ASP A 299 -22.29 13.05 6.46
C ASP A 299 -22.29 12.51 7.88
N GLU A 300 -22.69 11.24 8.09
CA GLU A 300 -22.61 10.58 9.40
C GLU A 300 -21.14 10.38 9.81
N ILE A 301 -20.29 9.98 8.86
CA ILE A 301 -18.84 9.84 9.11
C ILE A 301 -18.24 11.19 9.48
N ARG A 302 -18.57 12.24 8.74
CA ARG A 302 -18.14 13.63 8.99
C ARG A 302 -18.47 14.06 10.43
N GLN A 303 -19.69 13.81 10.87
CA GLN A 303 -20.12 14.14 12.23
C GLN A 303 -19.35 13.35 13.29
N ILE A 304 -19.12 12.05 13.07
CA ILE A 304 -18.39 11.18 14.00
C ILE A 304 -16.95 11.66 14.20
N ILE A 305 -16.26 12.01 13.11
CA ILE A 305 -14.85 12.48 13.18
C ILE A 305 -14.73 13.95 13.57
N GLY A 306 -15.85 14.70 13.62
CA GLY A 306 -15.89 16.10 14.01
C GLY A 306 -15.35 17.08 12.95
N ALA A 307 -15.38 16.72 11.66
CA ALA A 307 -14.99 17.60 10.57
C ALA A 307 -16.11 18.57 10.17
N ASP A 308 -15.74 19.75 9.65
CA ASP A 308 -16.68 20.72 9.06
C ASP A 308 -17.13 20.31 7.65
N GLY A 309 -16.29 19.58 6.93
CA GLY A 309 -16.59 18.94 5.66
C GLY A 309 -15.75 17.67 5.47
N LEU A 310 -16.26 16.71 4.73
CA LEU A 310 -15.60 15.45 4.42
C LEU A 310 -15.86 15.06 2.98
N ILE A 311 -14.80 14.71 2.26
CA ILE A 311 -14.88 14.22 0.89
C ILE A 311 -13.96 13.01 0.72
N PHE A 312 -14.43 12.01 -0.03
CA PHE A 312 -13.66 10.84 -0.43
C PHE A 312 -13.39 10.86 -1.92
N GLN A 313 -12.31 10.23 -2.34
CA GLN A 313 -12.06 9.92 -3.73
C GLN A 313 -13.15 8.99 -4.28
N ASP A 314 -13.49 9.13 -5.55
CA ASP A 314 -14.33 8.16 -6.25
C ASP A 314 -13.53 6.92 -6.63
N LEU A 315 -14.15 5.74 -6.59
CA LEU A 315 -13.45 4.50 -6.89
C LEU A 315 -13.00 4.46 -8.36
N ASP A 316 -13.83 4.93 -9.28
CA ASP A 316 -13.49 4.95 -10.71
C ASP A 316 -12.34 5.93 -10.99
N ASP A 317 -12.32 7.08 -10.32
CA ASP A 317 -11.21 8.04 -10.40
C ASP A 317 -9.91 7.49 -9.80
N LEU A 318 -9.99 6.67 -8.74
CA LEU A 318 -8.83 5.99 -8.17
C LEU A 318 -8.29 4.91 -9.10
N ILE A 319 -9.14 4.19 -9.81
CA ILE A 319 -8.74 3.15 -10.78
C ILE A 319 -8.09 3.80 -12.01
N ASP A 320 -8.56 4.97 -12.42
CA ASP A 320 -8.06 5.70 -13.59
C ASP A 320 -6.76 6.50 -13.30
N ALA A 321 -6.44 6.68 -12.03
CA ALA A 321 -5.26 7.43 -11.59
C ALA A 321 -3.97 6.60 -11.74
#